data_52fb4a45600c773806e02a66338f146c
#
_entry.id   52fb4a45600c773806e02a66338f146c
#
_cell.length_a   1.000
_cell.length_b   1.000
_cell.length_c   1.000
_cell.angle_alpha   90.00
_cell.angle_beta   90.00
_cell.angle_gamma   90.00
#
_symmetry.space_group_name_H-M   'P 1'
#
loop_
_entity.id
_entity.type
_entity.pdbx_description
1 polymer ?
#
loop_
_entity_poly.entity_id
_entity_poly.type
_entity_poly.pdbx_seq_one_letter_code
_entity_poly.pdbx_strand_id
1 'polypeptide(L)'
;MSKTASVLLRAGIVTPVALATVFALAAPANATPVTVNWSCQGTIFGIGQTSSMTTTVTGTAPGSAASGSAVAITLTPGASTVPSSASGFTVTNISNLKMTFPTPANSTLVSATASGGSVAGTVSTSGGNVVLTVPGPIAGGTSFTPPAVTINVTAGSPGTSITSQYAGTSFANPGMTMTTKVAFIGNVATACYPNPSPTLTTTTVS
;
A
#
# COMPACT_ATOMS: atom_id res chain seq x y z
N MET A 1 -40.41 49.69 -64.09
CA MET A 1 -40.03 48.28 -64.28
C MET A 1 -38.87 47.98 -63.34
N SER A 2 -39.17 47.49 -62.12
CA SER A 2 -38.18 47.18 -61.09
C SER A 2 -38.09 45.68 -60.95
N LYS A 3 -36.89 45.11 -61.13
CA LYS A 3 -36.62 43.69 -60.96
C LYS A 3 -36.01 43.47 -59.59
N THR A 4 -36.78 42.83 -58.73
CA THR A 4 -36.33 42.41 -57.40
C THR A 4 -35.60 41.06 -57.53
N ALA A 5 -34.33 41.03 -57.17
CA ALA A 5 -33.53 39.78 -57.11
C ALA A 5 -33.61 39.19 -55.67
N SER A 6 -34.17 38.00 -55.57
CA SER A 6 -34.23 37.26 -54.31
C SER A 6 -32.92 36.49 -54.07
N VAL A 7 -32.21 36.83 -52.99
CA VAL A 7 -31.02 36.09 -52.53
C VAL A 7 -31.49 34.96 -51.59
N LEU A 8 -31.30 33.71 -51.99
CA LEU A 8 -31.54 32.52 -51.15
C LEU A 8 -30.33 32.28 -50.24
N LEU A 9 -30.52 32.55 -48.95
CA LEU A 9 -29.55 32.25 -47.92
C LEU A 9 -29.64 30.75 -47.56
N ARG A 10 -28.65 29.98 -47.97
CA ARG A 10 -28.50 28.55 -47.54
C ARG A 10 -27.92 28.52 -46.12
N ALA A 11 -28.72 28.21 -45.15
CA ALA A 11 -28.28 27.92 -43.78
C ALA A 11 -27.63 26.53 -43.75
N GLY A 12 -26.30 26.46 -43.65
CA GLY A 12 -25.56 25.25 -43.40
C GLY A 12 -25.72 24.80 -41.94
N ILE A 13 -26.36 23.67 -41.73
CA ILE A 13 -26.48 23.05 -40.39
C ILE A 13 -25.13 22.39 -40.09
N VAL A 14 -24.35 23.03 -39.18
CA VAL A 14 -23.15 22.41 -38.60
C VAL A 14 -23.58 21.57 -37.42
N THR A 15 -23.68 20.26 -37.58
CA THR A 15 -23.91 19.30 -36.47
C THR A 15 -22.62 19.17 -35.67
N PRO A 16 -22.60 19.49 -34.38
CA PRO A 16 -21.44 19.19 -33.51
C PRO A 16 -21.36 17.68 -33.29
N VAL A 17 -20.28 17.06 -33.76
CA VAL A 17 -19.92 15.68 -33.40
C VAL A 17 -19.39 15.73 -31.97
N ALA A 18 -20.22 15.35 -31.00
CA ALA A 18 -19.79 15.14 -29.63
C ALA A 18 -18.93 13.86 -29.59
N LEU A 19 -17.61 14.01 -29.48
CA LEU A 19 -16.71 12.90 -29.13
C LEU A 19 -17.00 12.50 -27.66
N ALA A 20 -17.81 11.46 -27.48
CA ALA A 20 -17.95 10.82 -26.18
C ALA A 20 -16.67 10.01 -25.92
N THR A 21 -15.76 10.55 -25.10
CA THR A 21 -14.64 9.79 -24.54
C THR A 21 -15.18 8.74 -23.58
N VAL A 22 -15.26 7.50 -24.02
CA VAL A 22 -15.60 6.37 -23.14
C VAL A 22 -14.39 6.11 -22.27
N PHE A 23 -14.45 6.56 -21.01
CA PHE A 23 -13.54 6.11 -19.96
C PHE A 23 -13.87 4.66 -19.65
N ALA A 24 -13.10 3.73 -20.21
CA ALA A 24 -13.14 2.34 -19.80
C ALA A 24 -12.62 2.27 -18.35
N LEU A 25 -13.55 2.16 -17.38
CA LEU A 25 -13.19 1.84 -16.00
C LEU A 25 -12.65 0.40 -16.03
N ALA A 26 -11.33 0.24 -15.89
CA ALA A 26 -10.73 -1.06 -15.71
C ALA A 26 -11.34 -1.69 -14.45
N ALA A 27 -11.96 -2.88 -14.58
CA ALA A 27 -12.50 -3.60 -13.44
C ALA A 27 -11.36 -3.88 -12.45
N PRO A 28 -11.60 -3.72 -11.13
CA PRO A 28 -10.63 -4.10 -10.13
C PRO A 28 -10.30 -5.59 -10.26
N ALA A 29 -9.01 -5.94 -10.20
CA ALA A 29 -8.61 -7.33 -10.12
C ALA A 29 -9.18 -7.93 -8.83
N ASN A 30 -9.69 -9.18 -8.89
CA ASN A 30 -10.22 -9.88 -7.71
C ASN A 30 -9.11 -9.94 -6.64
N ALA A 31 -9.37 -9.29 -5.51
CA ALA A 31 -8.44 -9.18 -4.41
C ALA A 31 -8.46 -10.49 -3.60
N THR A 32 -7.43 -11.33 -3.77
CA THR A 32 -7.24 -12.53 -2.94
C THR A 32 -6.33 -12.17 -1.77
N PRO A 33 -6.67 -12.53 -0.52
CA PRO A 33 -5.78 -12.31 0.61
C PRO A 33 -4.45 -13.06 0.41
N VAL A 34 -3.35 -12.34 0.59
CA VAL A 34 -1.99 -12.86 0.52
C VAL A 34 -1.44 -13.01 1.94
N THR A 35 -0.89 -14.17 2.26
CA THR A 35 -0.20 -14.40 3.53
C THR A 35 1.24 -13.90 3.44
N VAL A 36 1.65 -13.09 4.40
CA VAL A 36 3.02 -12.57 4.54
C VAL A 36 3.65 -13.15 5.80
N ASN A 37 4.72 -13.90 5.62
CA ASN A 37 5.51 -14.44 6.73
C ASN A 37 6.63 -13.46 7.07
N TRP A 38 6.72 -13.05 8.32
CA TRP A 38 7.72 -12.12 8.82
C TRP A 38 8.74 -12.85 9.68
N SER A 39 10.01 -12.61 9.42
CA SER A 39 11.11 -12.92 10.35
C SER A 39 11.40 -11.66 11.15
N CYS A 40 11.34 -11.74 12.48
CA CYS A 40 11.53 -10.60 13.39
C CYS A 40 12.72 -10.85 14.31
N GLN A 41 13.44 -9.78 14.68
CA GLN A 41 14.52 -9.83 15.66
C GLN A 41 14.45 -8.62 16.60
N GLY A 42 14.58 -8.87 17.87
CA GLY A 42 14.85 -7.88 18.91
C GLY A 42 16.14 -8.22 19.64
N THR A 43 16.88 -7.23 20.11
CA THR A 43 18.11 -7.46 20.87
C THR A 43 17.86 -7.27 22.37
N ILE A 44 18.10 -8.32 23.15
CA ILE A 44 17.97 -8.31 24.60
C ILE A 44 19.34 -8.68 25.19
N PHE A 45 19.89 -7.82 26.06
CA PHE A 45 21.21 -7.98 26.66
C PHE A 45 22.35 -8.24 25.65
N GLY A 46 22.27 -7.58 24.46
CA GLY A 46 23.26 -7.77 23.39
C GLY A 46 23.05 -9.04 22.54
N ILE A 47 22.06 -9.87 22.87
CA ILE A 47 21.76 -11.11 22.18
C ILE A 47 20.53 -10.92 21.31
N GLY A 48 20.66 -11.22 19.99
CA GLY A 48 19.53 -11.20 19.06
C GLY A 48 18.54 -12.33 19.36
N GLN A 49 17.30 -11.97 19.66
CA GLN A 49 16.17 -12.89 19.85
C GLN A 49 15.32 -12.86 18.59
N THR A 50 15.20 -14.01 17.91
CA THR A 50 14.40 -14.14 16.70
C THR A 50 13.03 -14.74 16.97
N SER A 51 12.05 -14.27 16.21
CA SER A 51 10.68 -14.80 16.23
C SER A 51 10.08 -14.70 14.82
N SER A 52 9.00 -15.40 14.59
CA SER A 52 8.22 -15.30 13.36
C SER A 52 6.81 -14.82 13.66
N MET A 53 6.21 -14.10 12.73
CA MET A 53 4.80 -13.74 12.76
C MET A 53 4.22 -13.82 11.35
N THR A 54 2.91 -13.99 11.28
CA THR A 54 2.19 -14.07 10.01
C THR A 54 1.11 -13.01 9.98
N THR A 55 1.00 -12.31 8.86
CA THR A 55 -0.08 -11.35 8.61
C THR A 55 -0.75 -11.68 7.28
N THR A 56 -1.98 -11.22 7.09
CA THR A 56 -2.67 -11.28 5.81
C THR A 56 -2.86 -9.88 5.25
N VAL A 57 -2.81 -9.75 3.94
CA VAL A 57 -3.05 -8.48 3.24
C VAL A 57 -3.89 -8.76 2.01
N THR A 58 -4.94 -7.98 1.82
CA THR A 58 -5.72 -7.98 0.60
C THR A 58 -5.29 -6.79 -0.25
N GLY A 59 -4.67 -7.06 -1.40
CA GLY A 59 -4.26 -6.04 -2.36
C GLY A 59 -5.33 -5.83 -3.41
N THR A 60 -5.67 -4.58 -3.72
CA THR A 60 -6.60 -4.21 -4.80
C THR A 60 -5.91 -3.19 -5.71
N ALA A 61 -5.91 -3.46 -7.00
CA ALA A 61 -5.38 -2.57 -8.04
C ALA A 61 -6.10 -2.87 -9.37
N PRO A 62 -6.12 -1.94 -10.36
CA PRO A 62 -6.57 -2.27 -11.71
C PRO A 62 -5.72 -3.39 -12.32
N GLY A 63 -6.33 -4.32 -13.05
CA GLY A 63 -5.59 -5.39 -13.75
C GLY A 63 -4.71 -4.85 -14.88
N SER A 64 -5.10 -3.70 -15.48
CA SER A 64 -4.35 -3.01 -16.53
C SER A 64 -4.49 -1.50 -16.41
N ALA A 65 -3.53 -0.77 -16.98
CA ALA A 65 -3.51 0.69 -17.00
C ALA A 65 -2.78 1.17 -18.26
N ALA A 66 -3.23 2.28 -18.85
CA ALA A 66 -2.47 2.91 -19.92
C ALA A 66 -1.23 3.62 -19.36
N SER A 67 -0.16 3.69 -20.16
CA SER A 67 1.02 4.50 -19.82
C SER A 67 0.63 5.95 -19.50
N GLY A 68 1.19 6.52 -18.44
CA GLY A 68 0.89 7.87 -17.96
C GLY A 68 -0.46 8.01 -17.23
N SER A 69 -1.28 6.97 -17.13
CA SER A 69 -2.55 7.05 -16.40
C SER A 69 -2.37 6.91 -14.90
N ALA A 70 -3.36 7.38 -14.14
CA ALA A 70 -3.40 7.22 -12.69
C ALA A 70 -3.77 5.77 -12.31
N VAL A 71 -3.05 5.20 -11.35
CA VAL A 71 -3.29 3.87 -10.78
C VAL A 71 -3.40 4.01 -9.26
N ALA A 72 -4.52 3.56 -8.69
CA ALA A 72 -4.71 3.46 -7.25
C ALA A 72 -4.49 2.00 -6.79
N ILE A 73 -3.57 1.82 -5.85
CA ILE A 73 -3.24 0.53 -5.24
C ILE A 73 -3.66 0.59 -3.78
N THR A 74 -4.60 -0.25 -3.36
CA THR A 74 -5.03 -0.31 -1.96
C THR A 74 -4.58 -1.62 -1.34
N LEU A 75 -3.86 -1.52 -0.22
CA LEU A 75 -3.37 -2.64 0.58
C LEU A 75 -4.12 -2.63 1.91
N THR A 76 -4.98 -3.62 2.11
CA THR A 76 -5.82 -3.76 3.30
C THR A 76 -5.27 -4.88 4.18
N PRO A 77 -4.57 -4.56 5.29
CA PRO A 77 -4.11 -5.58 6.23
C PRO A 77 -5.29 -6.28 6.91
N GLY A 78 -5.16 -7.57 7.13
CA GLY A 78 -6.05 -8.32 8.00
C GLY A 78 -5.77 -8.06 9.48
N ALA A 79 -6.60 -8.64 10.35
CA ALA A 79 -6.36 -8.60 11.78
C ALA A 79 -5.04 -9.29 12.13
N SER A 80 -4.30 -8.69 13.04
CA SER A 80 -3.04 -9.19 13.59
C SER A 80 -3.12 -9.21 15.11
N THR A 81 -2.42 -10.11 15.76
CA THR A 81 -2.40 -10.18 17.23
C THR A 81 -0.98 -9.90 17.71
N VAL A 82 -0.86 -8.95 18.65
CA VAL A 82 0.40 -8.76 19.40
C VAL A 82 0.62 -10.00 20.26
N PRO A 83 1.71 -10.76 20.11
CA PRO A 83 1.93 -11.91 20.97
C PRO A 83 2.04 -11.48 22.44
N SER A 84 1.48 -12.26 23.38
CA SER A 84 1.63 -12.02 24.82
C SER A 84 3.03 -12.38 25.31
N SER A 85 3.78 -13.18 24.54
CA SER A 85 5.18 -13.54 24.81
C SER A 85 5.96 -13.74 23.51
N ALA A 86 7.27 -13.47 23.54
CA ALA A 86 8.20 -13.73 22.46
C ALA A 86 9.52 -14.25 23.05
N SER A 87 10.05 -15.35 22.52
CA SER A 87 11.30 -15.98 22.99
C SER A 87 11.35 -16.22 24.52
N GLY A 88 10.22 -16.56 25.13
CA GLY A 88 10.10 -16.79 26.58
C GLY A 88 9.92 -15.51 27.43
N PHE A 89 9.92 -14.34 26.84
CA PHE A 89 9.72 -13.06 27.53
C PHE A 89 8.29 -12.56 27.37
N THR A 90 7.71 -12.02 28.45
CA THR A 90 6.37 -11.41 28.40
C THR A 90 6.39 -10.09 27.65
N VAL A 91 5.58 -9.98 26.59
CA VAL A 91 5.36 -8.75 25.84
C VAL A 91 4.22 -7.96 26.49
N THR A 92 4.52 -6.76 26.98
CA THR A 92 3.53 -5.86 27.58
C THR A 92 2.73 -5.10 26.54
N ASN A 93 3.41 -4.52 25.55
CA ASN A 93 2.81 -3.83 24.40
C ASN A 93 3.83 -3.66 23.28
N ILE A 94 3.31 -3.24 22.11
CA ILE A 94 4.13 -2.68 21.03
C ILE A 94 3.74 -1.23 20.78
N SER A 95 4.68 -0.43 20.30
CA SER A 95 4.47 0.97 19.89
C SER A 95 5.36 1.32 18.69
N ASN A 96 5.06 2.46 18.07
CA ASN A 96 5.79 2.96 16.90
C ASN A 96 5.94 1.91 15.78
N LEU A 97 4.87 1.12 15.56
CA LEU A 97 4.86 0.16 14.46
C LEU A 97 4.94 0.93 13.13
N LYS A 98 5.96 0.63 12.34
CA LYS A 98 6.14 1.16 10.99
C LYS A 98 6.16 0.03 10.00
N MET A 99 5.40 0.17 8.92
CA MET A 99 5.35 -0.77 7.80
C MET A 99 5.72 0.00 6.53
N THR A 100 6.71 -0.51 5.81
CA THR A 100 7.31 0.18 4.66
C THR A 100 6.93 -0.52 3.37
N PHE A 101 6.48 0.26 2.40
CA PHE A 101 6.13 -0.16 1.05
C PHE A 101 6.99 0.63 0.07
N PRO A 102 7.83 0.00 -0.74
CA PRO A 102 8.54 0.70 -1.81
C PRO A 102 7.53 1.30 -2.78
N THR A 103 7.84 2.44 -3.38
CA THR A 103 7.11 2.89 -4.57
C THR A 103 7.16 1.78 -5.62
N PRO A 104 6.02 1.32 -6.14
CA PRO A 104 5.98 0.25 -7.12
C PRO A 104 6.87 0.56 -8.33
N ALA A 105 7.64 -0.43 -8.79
CA ALA A 105 8.45 -0.29 -9.99
C ALA A 105 7.58 0.09 -11.18
N ASN A 106 8.18 0.75 -12.19
CA ASN A 106 7.50 1.27 -13.39
C ASN A 106 6.34 2.22 -13.07
N SER A 107 6.49 3.00 -11.99
CA SER A 107 5.51 4.04 -11.65
C SER A 107 6.16 5.22 -10.91
N THR A 108 5.45 6.34 -10.90
CA THR A 108 5.83 7.53 -10.14
C THR A 108 4.82 7.75 -9.02
N LEU A 109 5.28 7.85 -7.79
CA LEU A 109 4.42 8.11 -6.63
C LEU A 109 3.80 9.50 -6.71
N VAL A 110 2.48 9.56 -6.57
CA VAL A 110 1.71 10.82 -6.53
C VAL A 110 1.31 11.16 -5.10
N SER A 111 0.70 10.20 -4.41
CA SER A 111 0.25 10.38 -3.01
C SER A 111 0.07 9.03 -2.32
N ALA A 112 0.01 9.06 -0.99
CA ALA A 112 -0.42 7.91 -0.22
C ALA A 112 -1.27 8.35 0.97
N THR A 113 -2.27 7.55 1.33
CA THR A 113 -3.20 7.80 2.44
C THR A 113 -3.43 6.54 3.25
N ALA A 114 -3.80 6.73 4.53
CA ALA A 114 -4.22 5.65 5.41
C ALA A 114 -5.69 5.84 5.78
N SER A 115 -6.45 4.74 5.89
CA SER A 115 -7.87 4.78 6.27
C SER A 115 -8.33 3.49 6.95
N GLY A 116 -9.34 3.59 7.79
CA GLY A 116 -9.93 2.43 8.49
C GLY A 116 -8.98 1.81 9.52
N GLY A 117 -9.13 0.51 9.73
CA GLY A 117 -8.45 -0.22 10.78
C GLY A 117 -9.10 -0.06 12.15
N SER A 118 -8.59 -0.78 13.16
CA SER A 118 -9.02 -0.66 14.57
C SER A 118 -8.10 0.22 15.40
N VAL A 119 -6.97 0.63 14.84
CA VAL A 119 -5.98 1.51 15.46
C VAL A 119 -5.67 2.68 14.53
N ALA A 120 -5.40 3.86 15.12
CA ALA A 120 -5.02 5.03 14.34
C ALA A 120 -3.62 4.85 13.74
N GLY A 121 -3.44 5.34 12.50
CA GLY A 121 -2.15 5.37 11.83
C GLY A 121 -2.07 6.50 10.82
N THR A 122 -0.86 6.89 10.49
CA THR A 122 -0.56 7.93 9.50
C THR A 122 0.39 7.41 8.44
N VAL A 123 0.29 7.95 7.23
CA VAL A 123 1.22 7.64 6.14
C VAL A 123 2.13 8.83 5.88
N SER A 124 3.39 8.54 5.67
CA SER A 124 4.40 9.48 5.17
C SER A 124 5.15 8.88 4.00
N THR A 125 5.79 9.74 3.21
CA THR A 125 6.65 9.33 2.09
C THR A 125 8.07 9.78 2.36
N SER A 126 9.05 8.88 2.17
CA SER A 126 10.47 9.16 2.38
C SER A 126 11.32 8.23 1.54
N GLY A 127 12.31 8.79 0.80
CA GLY A 127 13.29 8.01 0.05
C GLY A 127 12.70 7.03 -0.95
N GLY A 128 11.59 7.39 -1.62
CA GLY A 128 10.91 6.49 -2.56
C GLY A 128 10.08 5.39 -1.89
N ASN A 129 9.82 5.51 -0.59
CA ASN A 129 8.97 4.57 0.16
C ASN A 129 7.74 5.26 0.73
N VAL A 130 6.68 4.51 0.85
CA VAL A 130 5.48 4.84 1.63
C VAL A 130 5.60 4.13 2.98
N VAL A 131 5.48 4.88 4.08
CA VAL A 131 5.61 4.35 5.44
C VAL A 131 4.32 4.58 6.20
N LEU A 132 3.64 3.50 6.55
CA LEU A 132 2.53 3.53 7.52
C LEU A 132 3.12 3.51 8.93
N THR A 133 2.72 4.44 9.78
CA THR A 133 3.10 4.51 11.20
C THR A 133 1.86 4.39 12.07
N VAL A 134 1.87 3.41 12.98
CA VAL A 134 0.88 3.22 14.04
C VAL A 134 1.56 3.52 15.37
N PRO A 135 1.23 4.63 16.05
CA PRO A 135 1.95 5.05 17.26
C PRO A 135 1.76 4.07 18.43
N GLY A 136 0.61 3.47 18.59
CA GLY A 136 0.29 2.62 19.73
C GLY A 136 0.06 3.41 21.02
N PRO A 137 0.21 2.83 22.23
CA PRO A 137 0.58 1.42 22.48
C PRO A 137 -0.55 0.44 22.15
N ILE A 138 -0.18 -0.76 21.69
CA ILE A 138 -1.09 -1.90 21.51
C ILE A 138 -0.67 -2.99 22.47
N ALA A 139 -1.57 -3.40 23.37
CA ALA A 139 -1.26 -4.34 24.44
C ALA A 139 -0.89 -5.74 23.92
N GLY A 140 -0.03 -6.44 24.64
CA GLY A 140 0.27 -7.86 24.40
C GLY A 140 -0.97 -8.72 24.53
N GLY A 141 -1.12 -9.70 23.66
CA GLY A 141 -2.32 -10.54 23.55
C GLY A 141 -3.52 -9.89 22.86
N THR A 142 -3.44 -8.61 22.47
CA THR A 142 -4.54 -7.89 21.82
C THR A 142 -4.52 -8.05 20.31
N SER A 143 -5.69 -8.29 19.73
CA SER A 143 -5.88 -8.25 18.27
C SER A 143 -6.13 -6.80 17.80
N PHE A 144 -5.56 -6.44 16.68
CA PHE A 144 -5.73 -5.14 16.04
C PHE A 144 -5.67 -5.27 14.52
N THR A 145 -6.24 -4.31 13.82
CA THR A 145 -6.15 -4.20 12.37
C THR A 145 -5.48 -2.87 12.03
N PRO A 146 -4.31 -2.88 11.38
CA PRO A 146 -3.70 -1.65 10.89
C PRO A 146 -4.60 -0.96 9.86
N PRO A 147 -4.49 0.38 9.66
CA PRO A 147 -5.18 1.06 8.57
C PRO A 147 -4.80 0.50 7.20
N ALA A 148 -5.74 0.49 6.28
CA ALA A 148 -5.47 0.26 4.87
C ALA A 148 -4.63 1.41 4.30
N VAL A 149 -3.69 1.09 3.41
CA VAL A 149 -2.84 2.06 2.73
C VAL A 149 -3.24 2.12 1.26
N THR A 150 -3.65 3.29 0.79
CA THR A 150 -3.87 3.56 -0.63
C THR A 150 -2.69 4.35 -1.19
N ILE A 151 -2.02 3.78 -2.19
CA ILE A 151 -0.86 4.35 -2.89
C ILE A 151 -1.34 4.75 -4.29
N ASN A 152 -1.33 6.05 -4.59
CA ASN A 152 -1.66 6.56 -5.91
C ASN A 152 -0.37 6.81 -6.68
N VAL A 153 -0.28 6.23 -7.86
CA VAL A 153 0.89 6.35 -8.74
C VAL A 153 0.46 6.71 -10.16
N THR A 154 1.39 7.24 -10.92
CA THR A 154 1.27 7.38 -12.39
C THR A 154 1.98 6.19 -13.03
N ALA A 155 1.33 5.50 -13.94
CA ALA A 155 1.88 4.37 -14.67
C ALA A 155 3.05 4.81 -15.57
N GLY A 156 4.10 4.02 -15.60
CA GLY A 156 5.30 4.25 -16.41
C GLY A 156 5.17 3.74 -17.85
N SER A 157 6.23 3.14 -18.36
CA SER A 157 6.31 2.69 -19.75
C SER A 157 5.43 1.47 -20.03
N PRO A 158 4.86 1.34 -21.26
CA PRO A 158 4.07 0.18 -21.65
C PRO A 158 4.95 -1.09 -21.76
N GLY A 159 4.29 -2.25 -21.73
CA GLY A 159 4.94 -3.56 -21.83
C GLY A 159 5.57 -4.07 -20.52
N THR A 160 5.39 -3.35 -19.42
CA THR A 160 5.87 -3.75 -18.07
C THR A 160 4.73 -3.78 -17.07
N SER A 161 5.00 -4.24 -15.86
CA SER A 161 4.01 -4.32 -14.79
C SER A 161 4.38 -3.43 -13.60
N ILE A 162 3.35 -2.87 -12.96
CA ILE A 162 3.43 -2.21 -11.66
C ILE A 162 3.11 -3.27 -10.61
N THR A 163 4.05 -3.57 -9.71
CA THR A 163 3.88 -4.54 -8.64
C THR A 163 4.07 -3.89 -7.27
N SER A 164 3.21 -4.23 -6.31
CA SER A 164 3.36 -3.79 -4.93
C SER A 164 3.81 -4.95 -4.04
N GLN A 165 4.61 -4.62 -3.02
CA GLN A 165 5.12 -5.56 -2.03
C GLN A 165 5.55 -4.80 -0.77
N TYR A 166 5.83 -5.51 0.32
CA TYR A 166 6.51 -4.92 1.47
C TYR A 166 8.00 -4.75 1.18
N ALA A 167 8.60 -3.72 1.78
CA ALA A 167 10.05 -3.58 1.84
C ALA A 167 10.67 -4.65 2.75
N GLY A 168 11.99 -4.70 2.73
CA GLY A 168 12.80 -5.49 3.67
C GLY A 168 13.30 -6.79 3.09
N THR A 169 14.58 -7.07 3.37
CA THR A 169 15.30 -8.27 2.92
C THR A 169 16.11 -8.90 4.05
N SER A 170 16.26 -8.21 5.19
CA SER A 170 17.02 -8.67 6.36
C SER A 170 16.67 -7.82 7.58
N PHE A 171 17.18 -8.19 8.75
CA PHE A 171 17.04 -7.39 9.98
C PHE A 171 17.77 -6.05 9.91
N ALA A 172 18.82 -5.94 9.11
CA ALA A 172 19.54 -4.68 8.85
C ALA A 172 18.82 -3.80 7.81
N ASN A 173 17.96 -4.40 6.96
CA ASN A 173 17.12 -3.70 6.01
C ASN A 173 15.67 -4.16 6.20
N PRO A 174 14.99 -3.73 7.28
CA PRO A 174 13.67 -4.20 7.64
C PRO A 174 12.55 -3.56 6.81
N GLY A 175 11.49 -4.32 6.59
CA GLY A 175 10.23 -3.83 6.02
C GLY A 175 9.22 -3.41 7.09
N MET A 176 9.42 -3.88 8.32
CA MET A 176 8.60 -3.50 9.46
C MET A 176 9.50 -3.30 10.69
N THR A 177 9.24 -2.24 11.44
CA THR A 177 9.93 -1.96 12.71
C THR A 177 8.93 -1.59 13.77
N MET A 178 9.25 -1.88 15.04
CA MET A 178 8.43 -1.50 16.18
C MET A 178 9.27 -1.42 17.45
N THR A 179 8.74 -0.77 18.46
CA THR A 179 9.26 -0.84 19.83
C THR A 179 8.42 -1.85 20.60
N THR A 180 9.03 -2.96 21.03
CA THR A 180 8.38 -3.98 21.85
C THR A 180 8.72 -3.73 23.30
N LYS A 181 7.72 -3.48 24.16
CA LYS A 181 7.93 -3.36 25.60
C LYS A 181 7.86 -4.74 26.23
N VAL A 182 8.97 -5.17 26.82
CA VAL A 182 9.15 -6.46 27.46
C VAL A 182 9.17 -6.27 28.97
N ALA A 183 8.40 -7.10 29.70
CA ALA A 183 8.34 -7.03 31.15
C ALA A 183 9.74 -7.22 31.76
N PHE A 184 10.07 -6.40 32.78
CA PHE A 184 11.34 -6.38 33.51
C PHE A 184 12.59 -6.01 32.67
N ILE A 185 12.47 -5.91 31.34
CA ILE A 185 13.58 -5.56 30.42
C ILE A 185 13.43 -4.12 29.93
N GLY A 186 12.20 -3.71 29.60
CA GLY A 186 11.93 -2.39 29.05
C GLY A 186 11.68 -2.42 27.52
N ASN A 187 12.06 -1.36 26.85
CA ASN A 187 11.83 -1.19 25.42
C ASN A 187 12.91 -1.90 24.60
N VAL A 188 12.48 -2.75 23.68
CA VAL A 188 13.32 -3.49 22.74
C VAL A 188 12.97 -3.04 21.31
N ALA A 189 13.95 -2.49 20.58
CA ALA A 189 13.78 -2.23 19.17
C ALA A 189 13.66 -3.55 18.42
N THR A 190 12.58 -3.71 17.66
CA THR A 190 12.30 -4.93 16.89
C THR A 190 12.27 -4.59 15.42
N ALA A 191 13.03 -5.34 14.62
CA ALA A 191 13.11 -5.25 13.18
C ALA A 191 12.60 -6.54 12.53
N CYS A 192 11.76 -6.41 11.51
CA CYS A 192 11.19 -7.55 10.79
C CYS A 192 11.33 -7.35 9.27
N TYR A 193 11.48 -8.46 8.55
CA TYR A 193 11.42 -8.46 7.10
C TYR A 193 10.53 -9.62 6.61
N PRO A 194 9.84 -9.47 5.45
CA PRO A 194 9.03 -10.54 4.88
C PRO A 194 9.96 -11.62 4.30
N ASN A 195 9.65 -12.90 4.56
CA ASN A 195 10.50 -13.99 4.10
C ASN A 195 9.67 -15.16 3.55
N PRO A 196 9.52 -15.26 2.21
CA PRO A 196 9.85 -14.26 1.20
C PRO A 196 8.86 -13.08 1.19
N SER A 197 9.21 -11.97 0.48
CA SER A 197 8.27 -10.89 0.22
C SER A 197 7.36 -11.27 -0.96
N PRO A 198 6.07 -11.52 -0.73
CA PRO A 198 5.15 -11.83 -1.81
C PRO A 198 4.74 -10.58 -2.59
N THR A 199 4.40 -10.75 -3.86
CA THR A 199 3.69 -9.73 -4.63
C THR A 199 2.26 -9.59 -4.10
N LEU A 200 1.85 -8.37 -3.77
CA LEU A 200 0.53 -8.06 -3.22
C LEU A 200 -0.47 -7.65 -4.31
N THR A 201 -0.02 -6.91 -5.33
CA THR A 201 -0.83 -6.54 -6.50
C THR A 201 0.04 -6.52 -7.75
N THR A 202 -0.60 -6.68 -8.92
CA THR A 202 0.02 -6.53 -10.23
C THR A 202 -0.92 -5.78 -11.15
N THR A 203 -0.42 -4.74 -11.83
CA THR A 203 -1.12 -3.98 -12.89
C THR A 203 -0.25 -4.01 -14.14
N THR A 204 -0.77 -4.50 -15.26
CA THR A 204 -0.06 -4.50 -16.54
C THR A 204 -0.19 -3.11 -17.19
N VAL A 205 0.91 -2.53 -17.68
CA VAL A 205 0.90 -1.24 -18.38
C VAL A 205 0.86 -1.46 -19.90
N SER A 206 -0.13 -0.91 -20.58
CA SER A 206 -0.34 -0.97 -22.02
C SER A 206 -0.12 0.38 -22.70
#